data_6d2f5866e26bf2ebb769f69811b055d1
#
_entry.id   6d2f5866e26bf2ebb769f69811b055d1
#
_cell.length_a   1.000
_cell.length_b   1.000
_cell.length_c   1.000
_cell.angle_alpha   90.00
_cell.angle_beta   90.00
_cell.angle_gamma   90.00
#
_symmetry.space_group_name_H-M   'P 1'
#
loop_
_entity.id
_entity.type
_entity.pdbx_description
1 polymer ?
#
loop_
_entity_poly.entity_id
_entity_poly.type
_entity_poly.pdbx_seq_one_letter_code
_entity_poly.pdbx_strand_id
1 'polypeptide(L)'
;MTHLIMIPGMMCDARLFAPQIDAFRSQYEVEVASISSHTRIDELAANVLERAPHKFALAGLSMGGIVAMEICAQAPDRVVKLALMDTNPMKESDEIKQWRKIQIQEEMDGKLQKVVRDDLKPKYLAETPNKQAILDICMKMALSLGPNVFLRQSIALRDRPDQQETLQSLDIPTLILCGAEDRLCSPDKHKLMHDLITNSRLEVIMNAGHMPTLEQPEKTTEALRLWLTR
;
A
#
# COMPACT_ATOMS: atom_id res chain seq x y z
N MET A 1 -8.14 -23.32 -2.88
CA MET A 1 -6.93 -22.48 -2.97
C MET A 1 -6.98 -21.41 -1.88
N THR A 2 -5.84 -20.98 -1.38
CA THR A 2 -5.79 -19.85 -0.44
C THR A 2 -6.04 -18.56 -1.21
N HIS A 3 -6.92 -17.69 -0.69
CA HIS A 3 -7.17 -16.38 -1.28
C HIS A 3 -6.06 -15.41 -0.87
N LEU A 4 -5.55 -14.65 -1.83
CA LEU A 4 -4.62 -13.56 -1.63
C LEU A 4 -5.28 -12.25 -2.10
N ILE A 5 -5.59 -11.39 -1.14
CA ILE A 5 -6.08 -10.04 -1.44
C ILE A 5 -4.90 -9.06 -1.41
N MET A 6 -4.73 -8.30 -2.49
CA MET A 6 -3.72 -7.26 -2.60
C MET A 6 -4.39 -5.89 -2.68
N ILE A 7 -3.95 -4.94 -1.86
CA ILE A 7 -4.52 -3.58 -1.81
C ILE A 7 -3.47 -2.59 -2.31
N PRO A 8 -3.74 -1.86 -3.41
CA PRO A 8 -2.78 -0.93 -4.00
C PRO A 8 -2.62 0.36 -3.19
N GLY A 9 -1.57 1.11 -3.50
CA GLY A 9 -1.33 2.43 -2.96
C GLY A 9 -2.29 3.49 -3.53
N MET A 10 -2.17 4.72 -2.99
CA MET A 10 -2.91 5.88 -3.49
C MET A 10 -2.68 6.07 -4.99
N MET A 11 -3.77 6.29 -5.74
CA MET A 11 -3.76 6.48 -7.19
C MET A 11 -3.14 5.32 -7.98
N CYS A 12 -3.14 4.11 -7.41
CA CYS A 12 -2.70 2.89 -8.06
C CYS A 12 -3.84 1.88 -8.22
N ASP A 13 -3.67 0.95 -9.15
CA ASP A 13 -4.57 -0.16 -9.44
C ASP A 13 -3.79 -1.48 -9.61
N ALA A 14 -4.40 -2.52 -10.19
CA ALA A 14 -3.80 -3.84 -10.36
C ALA A 14 -2.45 -3.83 -11.10
N ARG A 15 -2.18 -2.81 -11.91
CA ARG A 15 -0.89 -2.65 -12.62
C ARG A 15 0.30 -2.54 -11.67
N LEU A 16 0.08 -2.05 -10.44
CA LEU A 16 1.10 -1.99 -9.38
C LEU A 16 1.64 -3.38 -9.00
N PHE A 17 0.81 -4.40 -9.11
CA PHE A 17 1.12 -5.78 -8.71
C PHE A 17 1.21 -6.75 -9.90
N ALA A 18 1.28 -6.25 -11.13
CA ALA A 18 1.23 -7.10 -12.32
C ALA A 18 2.25 -8.27 -12.28
N PRO A 19 3.54 -8.08 -11.90
CA PRO A 19 4.48 -9.17 -11.80
C PRO A 19 4.11 -10.21 -10.72
N GLN A 20 3.56 -9.76 -9.59
CA GLN A 20 3.17 -10.62 -8.47
C GLN A 20 1.90 -11.42 -8.81
N ILE A 21 0.93 -10.78 -9.46
CA ILE A 21 -0.30 -11.45 -9.94
C ILE A 21 0.09 -12.59 -10.89
N ASP A 22 0.95 -12.32 -11.87
CA ASP A 22 1.42 -13.34 -12.82
C ASP A 22 2.15 -14.50 -12.13
N ALA A 23 2.93 -14.21 -11.10
CA ALA A 23 3.67 -15.24 -10.35
C ALA A 23 2.79 -16.11 -9.45
N PHE A 24 1.66 -15.58 -8.94
CA PHE A 24 0.87 -16.27 -7.92
C PHE A 24 -0.46 -16.85 -8.42
N ARG A 25 -1.02 -16.36 -9.53
CA ARG A 25 -2.35 -16.75 -10.04
C ARG A 25 -2.53 -18.26 -10.33
N SER A 26 -1.45 -19.01 -10.49
CA SER A 26 -1.52 -20.48 -10.68
C SER A 26 -1.68 -21.26 -9.37
N GLN A 27 -1.39 -20.65 -8.21
CA GLN A 27 -1.36 -21.31 -6.90
C GLN A 27 -2.35 -20.70 -5.90
N TYR A 28 -2.74 -19.44 -6.10
CA TYR A 28 -3.61 -18.65 -5.23
C TYR A 28 -4.75 -18.03 -6.04
N GLU A 29 -5.89 -17.82 -5.38
CA GLU A 29 -6.93 -16.93 -5.91
C GLU A 29 -6.53 -15.49 -5.59
N VAL A 30 -5.92 -14.81 -6.58
CA VAL A 30 -5.39 -13.45 -6.40
C VAL A 30 -6.45 -12.43 -6.79
N GLU A 31 -6.82 -11.59 -5.84
CA GLU A 31 -7.71 -10.44 -6.04
C GLU A 31 -6.98 -9.13 -5.73
N VAL A 32 -7.17 -8.10 -6.56
CA VAL A 32 -6.73 -6.75 -6.24
C VAL A 32 -7.94 -5.92 -5.83
N ALA A 33 -8.04 -5.61 -4.54
CA ALA A 33 -9.16 -4.86 -4.00
C ALA A 33 -9.03 -3.36 -4.31
N SER A 34 -10.13 -2.75 -4.77
CA SER A 34 -10.19 -1.31 -5.01
C SER A 34 -10.45 -0.53 -3.73
N ILE A 35 -9.70 0.55 -3.54
CA ILE A 35 -9.87 1.52 -2.44
C ILE A 35 -10.24 2.91 -2.97
N SER A 36 -11.14 2.98 -3.94
CA SER A 36 -11.51 4.21 -4.66
C SER A 36 -12.86 4.81 -4.23
N SER A 37 -13.63 4.14 -3.37
CA SER A 37 -15.05 4.44 -3.15
C SER A 37 -15.36 5.42 -2.02
N HIS A 38 -14.55 5.46 -0.95
CA HIS A 38 -14.86 6.17 0.30
C HIS A 38 -13.77 7.19 0.68
N THR A 39 -14.11 8.06 1.63
CA THR A 39 -13.25 9.13 2.15
C THR A 39 -12.68 8.82 3.54
N ARG A 40 -12.91 7.60 4.07
CA ARG A 40 -12.46 7.16 5.39
C ARG A 40 -11.80 5.79 5.27
N ILE A 41 -10.74 5.57 6.05
CA ILE A 41 -10.00 4.30 6.04
C ILE A 41 -10.87 3.14 6.54
N ASP A 42 -11.66 3.35 7.59
CA ASP A 42 -12.58 2.35 8.14
C ASP A 42 -13.67 1.93 7.14
N GLU A 43 -14.22 2.85 6.35
CA GLU A 43 -15.19 2.54 5.30
C GLU A 43 -14.54 1.80 4.11
N LEU A 44 -13.31 2.14 3.76
CA LEU A 44 -12.55 1.42 2.73
C LEU A 44 -12.26 -0.02 3.18
N ALA A 45 -11.87 -0.21 4.44
CA ALA A 45 -11.65 -1.53 5.02
C ALA A 45 -12.93 -2.37 5.04
N ALA A 46 -14.05 -1.80 5.51
CA ALA A 46 -15.36 -2.46 5.50
C ALA A 46 -15.79 -2.87 4.08
N ASN A 47 -15.61 -2.00 3.08
CA ASN A 47 -15.94 -2.31 1.69
C ASN A 47 -15.10 -3.47 1.11
N VAL A 48 -13.82 -3.60 1.48
CA VAL A 48 -13.01 -4.77 1.13
C VAL A 48 -13.54 -6.02 1.84
N LEU A 49 -13.83 -5.93 3.13
CA LEU A 49 -14.33 -7.05 3.93
C LEU A 49 -15.68 -7.59 3.46
N GLU A 50 -16.57 -6.77 2.91
CA GLU A 50 -17.84 -7.19 2.33
C GLU A 50 -17.69 -8.21 1.19
N ARG A 51 -16.59 -8.12 0.42
CA ARG A 51 -16.32 -8.98 -0.74
C ARG A 51 -15.33 -10.08 -0.45
N ALA A 52 -14.50 -9.89 0.58
CA ALA A 52 -13.47 -10.83 0.96
C ALA A 52 -14.03 -12.18 1.40
N PRO A 53 -13.37 -13.31 1.11
CA PRO A 53 -13.74 -14.62 1.64
C PRO A 53 -13.60 -14.66 3.17
N HIS A 54 -14.09 -15.73 3.78
CA HIS A 54 -14.08 -15.87 5.24
C HIS A 54 -12.66 -15.78 5.83
N LYS A 55 -11.66 -16.39 5.18
CA LYS A 55 -10.23 -16.31 5.54
C LYS A 55 -9.37 -16.06 4.32
N PHE A 56 -8.39 -15.16 4.45
CA PHE A 56 -7.52 -14.77 3.34
C PHE A 56 -6.15 -14.28 3.84
N ALA A 57 -5.14 -14.39 2.98
CA ALA A 57 -3.88 -13.66 3.11
C ALA A 57 -4.07 -12.25 2.55
N LEU A 58 -3.51 -11.25 3.21
CA LEU A 58 -3.69 -9.83 2.90
C LEU A 58 -2.34 -9.15 2.68
N ALA A 59 -2.17 -8.50 1.53
CA ALA A 59 -0.98 -7.71 1.22
C ALA A 59 -1.38 -6.28 0.85
N GLY A 60 -0.81 -5.28 1.50
CA GLY A 60 -1.11 -3.88 1.22
C GLY A 60 0.16 -3.06 0.99
N LEU A 61 0.16 -2.22 -0.08
CA LEU A 61 1.24 -1.29 -0.36
C LEU A 61 0.81 0.15 -0.07
N SER A 62 1.61 0.90 0.69
CA SER A 62 1.39 2.32 0.99
C SER A 62 0.00 2.56 1.63
N MET A 63 -0.88 3.31 1.00
CA MET A 63 -2.27 3.47 1.45
C MET A 63 -2.98 2.13 1.61
N GLY A 64 -2.70 1.16 0.72
CA GLY A 64 -3.22 -0.20 0.84
C GLY A 64 -2.77 -0.90 2.13
N GLY A 65 -1.56 -0.63 2.60
CA GLY A 65 -1.06 -1.12 3.90
C GLY A 65 -1.83 -0.49 5.08
N ILE A 66 -2.18 0.80 4.98
CA ILE A 66 -3.00 1.48 6.00
C ILE A 66 -4.40 0.86 6.07
N VAL A 67 -5.02 0.60 4.92
CA VAL A 67 -6.32 -0.10 4.86
C VAL A 67 -6.20 -1.54 5.37
N ALA A 68 -5.09 -2.23 5.08
CA ALA A 68 -4.85 -3.59 5.56
C ALA A 68 -4.72 -3.65 7.10
N MET A 69 -4.08 -2.67 7.73
CA MET A 69 -4.05 -2.56 9.20
C MET A 69 -5.45 -2.36 9.77
N GLU A 70 -6.27 -1.53 9.17
CA GLU A 70 -7.66 -1.31 9.57
C GLU A 70 -8.53 -2.56 9.38
N ILE A 71 -8.31 -3.34 8.30
CA ILE A 71 -8.97 -4.64 8.10
C ILE A 71 -8.64 -5.60 9.25
N CYS A 72 -7.38 -5.63 9.69
CA CYS A 72 -6.97 -6.44 10.84
C CYS A 72 -7.64 -5.98 12.14
N ALA A 73 -7.86 -4.67 12.33
CA ALA A 73 -8.58 -4.14 13.49
C ALA A 73 -10.07 -4.54 13.47
N GLN A 74 -10.73 -4.47 12.31
CA GLN A 74 -12.16 -4.77 12.18
C GLN A 74 -12.46 -6.28 12.18
N ALA A 75 -11.58 -7.10 11.62
CA ALA A 75 -11.81 -8.52 11.41
C ALA A 75 -10.54 -9.37 11.62
N PRO A 76 -9.96 -9.37 12.85
CA PRO A 76 -8.68 -10.02 13.13
C PRO A 76 -8.69 -11.52 12.80
N ASP A 77 -9.81 -12.20 13.01
CA ASP A 77 -9.94 -13.64 12.76
C ASP A 77 -10.00 -14.02 11.28
N ARG A 78 -10.19 -13.05 10.37
CA ARG A 78 -10.29 -13.31 8.94
C ARG A 78 -8.96 -13.26 8.21
N VAL A 79 -8.00 -12.48 8.70
CA VAL A 79 -6.68 -12.34 8.10
C VAL A 79 -5.76 -13.44 8.65
N VAL A 80 -5.34 -14.36 7.80
CA VAL A 80 -4.47 -15.48 8.22
C VAL A 80 -2.97 -15.18 8.06
N LYS A 81 -2.62 -14.24 7.20
CA LYS A 81 -1.26 -13.72 6.97
C LYS A 81 -1.34 -12.27 6.51
N LEU A 82 -0.40 -11.44 6.92
CA LEU A 82 -0.34 -10.02 6.57
C LEU A 82 0.99 -9.67 5.91
N ALA A 83 0.96 -8.88 4.82
CA ALA A 83 2.14 -8.23 4.26
C ALA A 83 1.92 -6.72 4.18
N LEU A 84 2.76 -5.96 4.85
CA LEU A 84 2.77 -4.49 4.87
C LEU A 84 3.97 -3.99 4.09
N MET A 85 3.72 -3.35 2.94
CA MET A 85 4.77 -2.92 2.01
C MET A 85 4.76 -1.40 1.88
N ASP A 86 5.92 -0.78 2.04
CA ASP A 86 6.16 0.66 1.84
C ASP A 86 5.07 1.53 2.47
N THR A 87 4.74 1.25 3.73
CA THR A 87 3.62 1.85 4.47
C THR A 87 4.04 2.36 5.84
N ASN A 88 3.08 2.84 6.62
CA ASN A 88 3.38 3.45 7.91
C ASN A 88 2.13 3.43 8.83
N PRO A 89 2.26 3.02 10.11
CA PRO A 89 1.13 2.84 11.01
C PRO A 89 0.64 4.13 11.65
N MET A 90 1.40 5.23 11.56
CA MET A 90 1.11 6.46 12.29
C MET A 90 0.04 7.29 11.58
N LYS A 91 -0.75 8.02 12.36
CA LYS A 91 -1.61 9.09 11.83
C LYS A 91 -0.77 10.17 11.13
N GLU A 92 -1.40 10.97 10.26
CA GLU A 92 -0.72 12.10 9.61
C GLU A 92 -0.36 13.20 10.62
N SER A 93 0.85 13.77 10.46
CA SER A 93 1.23 14.99 11.18
C SER A 93 0.43 16.19 10.69
N ASP A 94 0.32 17.23 11.52
CA ASP A 94 -0.41 18.45 11.15
C ASP A 94 0.23 19.15 9.94
N GLU A 95 1.55 19.09 9.80
CA GLU A 95 2.27 19.59 8.63
C GLU A 95 1.85 18.87 7.34
N ILE A 96 1.83 17.54 7.35
CA ILE A 96 1.40 16.76 6.19
C ILE A 96 -0.08 16.97 5.89
N LYS A 97 -0.93 17.12 6.93
CA LYS A 97 -2.35 17.45 6.73
C LYS A 97 -2.54 18.79 6.02
N GLN A 98 -1.75 19.83 6.36
CA GLN A 98 -1.81 21.12 5.68
C GLN A 98 -1.35 21.01 4.22
N TRP A 99 -0.23 20.32 3.98
CA TRP A 99 0.25 20.08 2.61
C TRP A 99 -0.79 19.33 1.76
N ARG A 100 -1.46 18.34 2.34
CA ARG A 100 -2.51 17.58 1.66
C ARG A 100 -3.74 18.43 1.31
N LYS A 101 -4.08 19.43 2.15
CA LYS A 101 -5.14 20.41 1.83
C LYS A 101 -4.79 21.22 0.59
N ILE A 102 -3.53 21.60 0.42
CA ILE A 102 -3.07 22.33 -0.77
C ILE A 102 -3.22 21.45 -2.01
N GLN A 103 -2.81 20.20 -1.95
CA GLN A 103 -2.95 19.26 -3.06
C GLN A 103 -4.42 19.02 -3.44
N ILE A 104 -5.31 18.89 -2.45
CA ILE A 104 -6.75 18.78 -2.66
C ILE A 104 -7.27 20.02 -3.40
N GLN A 105 -6.84 21.23 -3.00
CA GLN A 105 -7.25 22.45 -3.67
C GLN A 105 -6.73 22.51 -5.12
N GLU A 106 -5.47 22.16 -5.36
CA GLU A 106 -4.91 22.11 -6.72
C GLU A 106 -5.68 21.12 -7.61
N GLU A 107 -6.11 19.98 -7.04
CA GLU A 107 -6.93 19.04 -7.78
C GLU A 107 -8.32 19.62 -8.11
N MET A 108 -8.98 20.30 -7.18
CA MET A 108 -10.26 20.99 -7.44
C MET A 108 -10.15 22.04 -8.55
N ASP A 109 -8.95 22.59 -8.75
CA ASP A 109 -8.60 23.47 -9.88
C ASP A 109 -8.27 22.70 -11.18
N GLY A 110 -8.47 21.39 -11.22
CA GLY A 110 -8.22 20.53 -12.41
C GLY A 110 -6.75 20.21 -12.68
N LYS A 111 -5.88 20.25 -11.66
CA LYS A 111 -4.42 20.10 -11.82
C LYS A 111 -3.90 18.71 -11.43
N LEU A 112 -4.72 17.64 -11.47
CA LEU A 112 -4.31 16.27 -11.09
C LEU A 112 -2.98 15.86 -11.72
N GLN A 113 -2.84 16.04 -13.01
CA GLN A 113 -1.62 15.64 -13.72
C GLN A 113 -0.38 16.37 -13.18
N LYS A 114 -0.52 17.65 -12.83
CA LYS A 114 0.56 18.45 -12.22
C LYS A 114 0.91 17.90 -10.84
N VAL A 115 -0.08 17.69 -9.97
CA VAL A 115 0.12 17.16 -8.61
C VAL A 115 0.81 15.80 -8.67
N VAL A 116 0.36 14.90 -9.52
CA VAL A 116 0.99 13.57 -9.67
C VAL A 116 2.41 13.70 -10.19
N ARG A 117 2.67 14.55 -11.21
CA ARG A 117 3.99 14.69 -11.83
C ARG A 117 5.00 15.37 -10.89
N ASP A 118 4.60 16.45 -10.23
CA ASP A 118 5.52 17.36 -9.56
C ASP A 118 5.66 17.05 -8.06
N ASP A 119 4.58 16.62 -7.40
CA ASP A 119 4.55 16.41 -5.95
C ASP A 119 4.74 14.95 -5.53
N LEU A 120 4.16 14.02 -6.29
CA LEU A 120 4.13 12.61 -5.91
C LEU A 120 5.27 11.81 -6.58
N LYS A 121 5.32 11.80 -7.90
CA LYS A 121 6.29 10.99 -8.68
C LYS A 121 7.78 11.19 -8.30
N PRO A 122 8.26 12.40 -7.98
CA PRO A 122 9.67 12.59 -7.63
C PRO A 122 10.12 11.82 -6.38
N LYS A 123 9.17 11.40 -5.54
CA LYS A 123 9.43 10.69 -4.27
C LYS A 123 9.27 9.17 -4.37
N TYR A 124 8.76 8.67 -5.52
CA TYR A 124 8.37 7.27 -5.61
C TYR A 124 9.53 6.30 -5.77
N LEU A 125 10.52 6.61 -6.59
CA LEU A 125 11.43 5.61 -7.10
C LEU A 125 12.88 5.90 -6.76
N ALA A 126 13.65 4.83 -6.60
CA ALA A 126 15.11 4.86 -6.64
C ALA A 126 15.62 5.24 -8.04
N GLU A 127 16.91 5.58 -8.13
CA GLU A 127 17.55 5.83 -9.42
C GLU A 127 17.88 4.50 -10.11
N THR A 128 17.01 4.06 -11.00
CA THR A 128 17.12 2.81 -11.74
C THR A 128 16.94 3.03 -13.25
N PRO A 129 17.49 2.15 -14.11
CA PRO A 129 17.31 2.28 -15.56
C PRO A 129 15.84 2.32 -16.02
N ASN A 130 14.95 1.65 -15.28
CA ASN A 130 13.52 1.53 -15.61
C ASN A 130 12.66 2.63 -15.00
N LYS A 131 13.26 3.60 -14.28
CA LYS A 131 12.55 4.65 -13.55
C LYS A 131 11.48 5.34 -14.39
N GLN A 132 11.82 5.81 -15.58
CA GLN A 132 10.87 6.55 -16.43
C GLN A 132 9.67 5.66 -16.83
N ALA A 133 9.90 4.42 -17.22
CA ALA A 133 8.83 3.50 -17.60
C ALA A 133 7.86 3.25 -16.44
N ILE A 134 8.38 3.09 -15.22
CA ILE A 134 7.56 2.91 -14.02
C ILE A 134 6.77 4.19 -13.70
N LEU A 135 7.40 5.38 -13.79
CA LEU A 135 6.71 6.66 -13.62
C LEU A 135 5.56 6.84 -14.63
N ASP A 136 5.73 6.35 -15.85
CA ASP A 136 4.67 6.41 -16.87
C ASP A 136 3.51 5.45 -16.53
N ILE A 137 3.79 4.28 -15.96
CA ILE A 137 2.76 3.38 -15.43
C ILE A 137 2.01 4.06 -14.29
N CYS A 138 2.70 4.68 -13.33
CA CYS A 138 2.09 5.43 -12.22
C CYS A 138 1.17 6.55 -12.73
N MET A 139 1.62 7.33 -13.74
CA MET A 139 0.80 8.37 -14.34
C MET A 139 -0.45 7.80 -15.01
N LYS A 140 -0.31 6.70 -15.76
CA LYS A 140 -1.44 6.03 -16.43
C LYS A 140 -2.45 5.51 -15.40
N MET A 141 -2.00 4.93 -14.27
CA MET A 141 -2.89 4.52 -13.18
C MET A 141 -3.65 5.72 -12.62
N ALA A 142 -2.94 6.79 -12.26
CA ALA A 142 -3.53 7.98 -11.67
C ALA A 142 -4.57 8.65 -12.58
N LEU A 143 -4.28 8.80 -13.85
CA LEU A 143 -5.22 9.39 -14.82
C LEU A 143 -6.44 8.50 -15.08
N SER A 144 -6.26 7.17 -15.08
CA SER A 144 -7.38 6.23 -15.22
C SER A 144 -8.35 6.28 -14.04
N LEU A 145 -7.83 6.45 -12.82
CA LEU A 145 -8.64 6.56 -11.59
C LEU A 145 -9.33 7.93 -11.50
N GLY A 146 -8.65 8.97 -11.93
CA GLY A 146 -9.19 10.30 -12.08
C GLY A 146 -9.30 11.12 -10.79
N PRO A 147 -9.76 12.38 -10.92
CA PRO A 147 -9.72 13.39 -9.87
C PRO A 147 -10.57 13.03 -8.64
N ASN A 148 -11.74 12.47 -8.83
CA ASN A 148 -12.63 12.11 -7.73
C ASN A 148 -12.03 11.03 -6.80
N VAL A 149 -11.23 10.10 -7.35
CA VAL A 149 -10.52 9.10 -6.54
C VAL A 149 -9.38 9.77 -5.78
N PHE A 150 -8.61 10.64 -6.42
CA PHE A 150 -7.56 11.40 -5.75
C PHE A 150 -8.11 12.17 -4.53
N LEU A 151 -9.22 12.88 -4.72
CA LEU A 151 -9.86 13.65 -3.66
C LEU A 151 -10.26 12.76 -2.47
N ARG A 152 -10.99 11.66 -2.75
CA ARG A 152 -11.42 10.72 -1.70
C ARG A 152 -10.24 10.13 -0.94
N GLN A 153 -9.25 9.63 -1.65
CA GLN A 153 -8.06 9.03 -1.04
C GLN A 153 -7.22 10.05 -0.25
N SER A 154 -7.12 11.30 -0.74
CA SER A 154 -6.44 12.38 -0.02
C SER A 154 -7.12 12.71 1.30
N ILE A 155 -8.46 12.75 1.33
CA ILE A 155 -9.23 12.96 2.56
C ILE A 155 -9.02 11.78 3.52
N ALA A 156 -9.16 10.54 3.03
CA ALA A 156 -8.98 9.34 3.84
C ALA A 156 -7.59 9.28 4.50
N LEU A 157 -6.54 9.58 3.74
CA LEU A 157 -5.17 9.61 4.26
C LEU A 157 -4.94 10.75 5.26
N ARG A 158 -5.49 11.94 4.99
CA ARG A 158 -5.39 13.09 5.91
C ARG A 158 -5.93 12.77 7.30
N ASP A 159 -7.04 12.06 7.34
CA ASP A 159 -7.82 11.81 8.55
C ASP A 159 -7.62 10.39 9.12
N ARG A 160 -6.63 9.64 8.59
CA ARG A 160 -6.35 8.26 9.01
C ARG A 160 -6.03 8.14 10.50
N PRO A 161 -6.50 7.07 11.16
CA PRO A 161 -6.15 6.78 12.55
C PRO A 161 -4.68 6.35 12.70
N ASP A 162 -4.20 6.35 13.93
CA ASP A 162 -2.97 5.65 14.32
C ASP A 162 -3.29 4.17 14.49
N GLN A 163 -2.44 3.29 13.97
CA GLN A 163 -2.64 1.84 13.95
C GLN A 163 -1.60 1.07 14.79
N GLN A 164 -0.78 1.76 15.58
CA GLN A 164 0.27 1.11 16.35
C GLN A 164 -0.30 0.10 17.37
N GLU A 165 -1.41 0.41 18.04
CA GLU A 165 -2.08 -0.50 18.97
C GLU A 165 -2.63 -1.74 18.25
N THR A 166 -3.20 -1.58 17.04
CA THR A 166 -3.61 -2.69 16.21
C THR A 166 -2.44 -3.61 15.90
N LEU A 167 -1.29 -3.06 15.50
CA LEU A 167 -0.11 -3.86 15.17
C LEU A 167 0.43 -4.63 16.38
N GLN A 168 0.41 -4.04 17.57
CA GLN A 168 0.83 -4.71 18.82
C GLN A 168 -0.04 -5.92 19.18
N SER A 169 -1.30 -5.91 18.77
CA SER A 169 -2.25 -7.00 19.04
C SER A 169 -2.15 -8.17 18.06
N LEU A 170 -1.38 -8.04 16.96
CA LEU A 170 -1.29 -9.06 15.93
C LEU A 170 -0.35 -10.21 16.31
N ASP A 171 -0.85 -11.44 16.18
CA ASP A 171 -0.07 -12.68 16.32
C ASP A 171 -0.12 -13.55 15.05
N ILE A 172 -0.35 -12.95 13.90
CA ILE A 172 -0.36 -13.64 12.59
C ILE A 172 0.98 -13.48 11.88
N PRO A 173 1.40 -14.46 11.05
CA PRO A 173 2.62 -14.35 10.27
C PRO A 173 2.62 -13.09 9.41
N THR A 174 3.51 -12.14 9.70
CA THR A 174 3.54 -10.85 9.07
C THR A 174 4.86 -10.60 8.34
N LEU A 175 4.77 -10.18 7.07
CA LEU A 175 5.89 -9.64 6.31
C LEU A 175 5.84 -8.12 6.35
N ILE A 176 6.90 -7.49 6.80
CA ILE A 176 7.15 -6.06 6.65
C ILE A 176 8.19 -5.91 5.53
N LEU A 177 7.86 -5.18 4.48
CA LEU A 177 8.75 -5.02 3.32
C LEU A 177 8.85 -3.55 2.93
N CYS A 178 10.07 -3.08 2.59
CA CYS A 178 10.26 -1.75 2.06
C CYS A 178 11.41 -1.68 1.07
N GLY A 179 11.36 -0.69 0.18
CA GLY A 179 12.54 -0.27 -0.57
C GLY A 179 13.55 0.45 0.32
N ALA A 180 14.83 0.18 0.11
CA ALA A 180 15.93 0.81 0.87
C ALA A 180 15.98 2.34 0.66
N GLU A 181 15.47 2.82 -0.47
CA GLU A 181 15.46 4.23 -0.87
C GLU A 181 14.05 4.86 -0.82
N ASP A 182 13.11 4.26 -0.08
CA ASP A 182 11.77 4.83 0.08
C ASP A 182 11.82 6.15 0.85
N ARG A 183 11.44 7.23 0.18
CA ARG A 183 11.43 8.60 0.71
C ARG A 183 10.07 9.03 1.27
N LEU A 184 9.03 8.22 1.08
CA LEU A 184 7.67 8.45 1.62
C LEU A 184 7.46 7.70 2.92
N CYS A 185 7.79 6.43 2.92
CA CYS A 185 7.71 5.55 4.08
C CYS A 185 9.11 4.97 4.36
N SER A 186 9.95 5.74 5.04
CA SER A 186 11.35 5.37 5.29
C SER A 186 11.50 4.00 5.96
N PRO A 187 12.64 3.31 5.79
CA PRO A 187 12.93 2.05 6.47
C PRO A 187 12.74 2.08 8.00
N ASP A 188 12.93 3.24 8.65
CA ASP A 188 12.69 3.38 10.10
C ASP A 188 11.24 3.14 10.49
N LYS A 189 10.28 3.54 9.63
CA LYS A 189 8.84 3.27 9.86
C LYS A 189 8.54 1.77 9.75
N HIS A 190 9.24 1.07 8.88
CA HIS A 190 9.13 -0.38 8.73
C HIS A 190 9.79 -1.11 9.90
N LYS A 191 10.92 -0.60 10.38
CA LYS A 191 11.52 -1.10 11.63
C LYS A 191 10.56 -0.92 12.81
N LEU A 192 9.90 0.22 12.94
CA LEU A 192 8.88 0.44 13.96
C LEU A 192 7.77 -0.61 13.88
N MET A 193 7.21 -0.88 12.70
CA MET A 193 6.18 -1.91 12.54
C MET A 193 6.69 -3.30 12.89
N HIS A 194 7.92 -3.63 12.52
CA HIS A 194 8.57 -4.88 12.88
C HIS A 194 8.75 -5.01 14.40
N ASP A 195 9.16 -3.95 15.07
CA ASP A 195 9.33 -3.93 16.53
C ASP A 195 7.98 -4.05 17.28
N LEU A 196 6.87 -3.63 16.67
CA LEU A 196 5.51 -3.73 17.23
C LEU A 196 4.89 -5.12 17.07
N ILE A 197 5.21 -5.85 16.00
CA ILE A 197 4.57 -7.15 15.67
C ILE A 197 5.51 -8.29 16.00
N THR A 198 5.17 -9.06 17.02
CA THR A 198 6.01 -10.16 17.53
C THR A 198 6.30 -11.22 16.45
N ASN A 199 5.29 -11.60 15.65
CA ASN A 199 5.41 -12.63 14.62
C ASN A 199 5.65 -12.00 13.22
N SER A 200 6.67 -11.14 13.12
CA SER A 200 6.98 -10.47 11.86
C SER A 200 8.40 -10.73 11.36
N ARG A 201 8.58 -10.54 10.05
CA ARG A 201 9.88 -10.53 9.36
C ARG A 201 10.00 -9.20 8.61
N LEU A 202 11.13 -8.53 8.75
CA LEU A 202 11.48 -7.34 7.99
C LEU A 202 12.35 -7.71 6.78
N GLU A 203 11.97 -7.23 5.60
CA GLU A 203 12.71 -7.37 4.35
C GLU A 203 12.95 -6.00 3.72
N VAL A 204 14.21 -5.64 3.49
CA VAL A 204 14.59 -4.37 2.85
C VAL A 204 15.12 -4.64 1.45
N ILE A 205 14.43 -4.14 0.45
CA ILE A 205 14.73 -4.37 -0.98
C ILE A 205 15.72 -3.30 -1.47
N MET A 206 16.95 -3.70 -1.72
CA MET A 206 17.99 -2.82 -2.25
C MET A 206 17.69 -2.39 -3.68
N ASN A 207 18.04 -1.14 -4.02
CA ASN A 207 17.76 -0.48 -5.30
C ASN A 207 16.26 -0.39 -5.62
N ALA A 208 15.47 -0.11 -4.59
CA ALA A 208 14.04 0.18 -4.69
C ALA A 208 13.67 1.35 -3.79
N GLY A 209 12.79 2.21 -4.29
CA GLY A 209 12.09 3.25 -3.53
C GLY A 209 10.74 2.75 -3.02
N HIS A 210 9.71 3.56 -3.23
CA HIS A 210 8.34 3.34 -2.71
C HIS A 210 7.53 2.27 -3.48
N MET A 211 8.06 1.76 -4.60
CA MET A 211 7.33 0.81 -5.46
C MET A 211 8.16 -0.44 -5.78
N PRO A 212 8.64 -1.18 -4.76
CA PRO A 212 9.50 -2.35 -4.99
C PRO A 212 8.82 -3.43 -5.82
N THR A 213 7.50 -3.49 -5.85
CA THR A 213 6.71 -4.39 -6.71
C THR A 213 6.99 -4.21 -8.20
N LEU A 214 7.36 -3.00 -8.63
CA LEU A 214 7.70 -2.64 -10.00
C LEU A 214 9.19 -2.40 -10.20
N GLU A 215 9.90 -1.89 -9.18
CA GLU A 215 11.33 -1.55 -9.27
C GLU A 215 12.23 -2.80 -9.16
N GLN A 216 11.86 -3.75 -8.31
CA GLN A 216 12.56 -5.01 -8.05
C GLN A 216 11.56 -6.17 -8.00
N PRO A 217 10.86 -6.46 -9.10
CA PRO A 217 9.71 -7.38 -9.09
C PRO A 217 10.08 -8.80 -8.67
N GLU A 218 11.26 -9.31 -9.09
CA GLU A 218 11.70 -10.67 -8.76
C GLU A 218 11.97 -10.81 -7.25
N LYS A 219 12.70 -9.85 -6.65
CA LYS A 219 13.02 -9.87 -5.21
C LYS A 219 11.77 -9.72 -4.36
N THR A 220 10.89 -8.80 -4.75
CA THR A 220 9.62 -8.57 -4.06
C THR A 220 8.71 -9.80 -4.14
N THR A 221 8.63 -10.42 -5.32
CA THR A 221 7.86 -11.66 -5.51
C THR A 221 8.41 -12.80 -4.68
N GLU A 222 9.73 -12.96 -4.58
CA GLU A 222 10.35 -14.00 -3.76
C GLU A 222 10.09 -13.78 -2.26
N ALA A 223 10.21 -12.55 -1.77
CA ALA A 223 9.88 -12.21 -0.38
C ALA A 223 8.41 -12.56 -0.04
N LEU A 224 7.48 -12.22 -0.94
CA LEU A 224 6.05 -12.56 -0.81
C LEU A 224 5.82 -14.08 -0.91
N ARG A 225 6.53 -14.81 -1.78
CA ARG A 225 6.44 -16.27 -1.89
C ARG A 225 6.85 -16.96 -0.60
N LEU A 226 7.97 -16.56 -0.02
CA LEU A 226 8.47 -17.08 1.25
C LEU A 226 7.49 -16.80 2.41
N TRP A 227 6.84 -15.64 2.41
CA TRP A 227 5.82 -15.31 3.40
C TRP A 227 4.56 -16.16 3.21
N LEU A 228 4.10 -16.37 1.99
CA LEU A 228 2.89 -17.17 1.70
C LEU A 228 3.07 -18.65 2.06
N THR A 229 4.28 -19.19 1.98
CA THR A 229 4.56 -20.63 2.22
C THR A 229 4.89 -20.98 3.67
N ARG A 230 5.19 -20.01 4.50
CA ARG A 230 5.42 -20.19 5.96
C ARG A 230 4.11 -20.23 6.72
#